data_cd858806da913b24fead84d0bcea56aa
#
_entry.id   cd858806da913b24fead84d0bcea56aa
#
_cell.length_a   1.000
_cell.length_b   1.000
_cell.length_c   1.000
_cell.angle_alpha   90.00
_cell.angle_beta   90.00
_cell.angle_gamma   90.00
#
_symmetry.space_group_name_H-M   'P 1'
#
loop_
_entity.id
_entity.type
_entity.pdbx_description
1 polymer ?
#
loop_
_entity_poly.entity_id
_entity_poly.type
_entity_poly.pdbx_seq_one_letter_code
_entity_poly.pdbx_strand_id
1 'polypeptide(L)'
;MSHPPATLPPSFRPFSERLTNSLVSPFPFPVPRLMAGPLSRALGIDELCSLSRQFSAATPQELASRTLTALDIRVRLEIAPVPREGPLVFVSNHPFGLLEGLVLLAKLIPLRPDLRIMANSLLRAVDGLAERFIDVDPFESRGAQQRNVHGLREAVRHLERQGSVVIFPAGTVSHWRKGRGISDPDWRDTALRLSRRTGATVMPLYFRGRNSLCFSLAGLFHPALRTMLLPRELLRKRHSTVSLSIGAPIRREVLDLLPSTQVQNDYLRMRCYALREKQSAEHAAEPPKPLAASLPQAVLEAAIAELPPSSLLLREEAYSLYLLRGEQSPCLLHELGRTRELTFRETGEGTGKPLDLDEYDKRYFHLMLWNDAEHEIAGGYRLGVVPELTRMYGPEGVYSSSLFRFDPAFFRRYGQSLDLGRALVRPNYQRDFLPLLLLWKGIARFVLRHPSIRYLFGPVSLSLDASDVSLRLVTEYLAGQHGSPELERLIRGRKPLSGKGLADAPGEAFIRSVRQGLLDYKGLDKLIRAQEQGRGIPILFKHYLKLGGRIAAFHRDASFNTLDAFLFVDLPQSPEIMLKRYMGADGARGYIARHAS
;
A
#
# COMPACT_ATOMS: atom_id res chain seq x y z
N MET A 1 36.33 63.07 -10.58
CA MET A 1 35.54 61.95 -11.15
C MET A 1 36.11 60.66 -10.57
N SER A 2 35.51 60.18 -9.50
CA SER A 2 35.84 58.90 -8.84
C SER A 2 35.11 57.76 -9.47
N HIS A 3 35.83 56.82 -10.12
CA HIS A 3 35.27 55.59 -10.64
C HIS A 3 34.65 54.78 -9.50
N PRO A 4 33.46 54.19 -9.70
CA PRO A 4 32.91 53.25 -8.72
C PRO A 4 33.82 52.01 -8.67
N PRO A 5 34.03 51.40 -7.48
CA PRO A 5 34.89 50.24 -7.36
C PRO A 5 34.33 49.10 -8.19
N ALA A 6 35.17 48.49 -9.03
CA ALA A 6 34.85 47.34 -9.85
C ALA A 6 34.26 46.22 -8.97
N THR A 7 33.04 45.80 -9.27
CA THR A 7 32.42 44.65 -8.61
C THR A 7 33.19 43.39 -8.99
N LEU A 8 33.83 42.75 -8.02
CA LEU A 8 34.52 41.46 -8.19
C LEU A 8 33.58 40.42 -8.83
N PRO A 9 34.07 39.57 -9.75
CA PRO A 9 33.29 38.50 -10.34
C PRO A 9 32.68 37.60 -9.25
N PRO A 10 31.52 36.96 -9.49
CA PRO A 10 30.79 36.16 -8.49
C PRO A 10 31.65 35.08 -7.80
N SER A 11 32.66 34.53 -8.50
CA SER A 11 33.61 33.53 -7.99
C SER A 11 34.55 34.02 -6.90
N PHE A 12 34.74 35.33 -6.76
CA PHE A 12 35.66 35.94 -5.77
C PHE A 12 34.94 36.50 -4.53
N ARG A 13 33.61 36.35 -4.43
CA ARG A 13 32.87 36.82 -3.25
C ARG A 13 32.94 35.81 -2.10
N PRO A 14 33.05 36.28 -0.84
CA PRO A 14 32.97 35.38 0.32
C PRO A 14 31.72 34.52 0.28
N PHE A 15 31.81 33.28 0.76
CA PHE A 15 30.68 32.33 0.78
C PHE A 15 29.43 32.90 1.48
N SER A 16 29.64 33.63 2.61
CA SER A 16 28.53 34.29 3.32
C SER A 16 27.81 35.32 2.46
N GLU A 17 28.55 36.08 1.64
CA GLU A 17 27.96 37.07 0.73
C GLU A 17 27.23 36.41 -0.43
N ARG A 18 27.76 35.32 -0.99
CA ARG A 18 27.08 34.51 -2.03
C ARG A 18 25.79 33.90 -1.50
N LEU A 19 25.82 33.32 -0.29
CA LEU A 19 24.65 32.71 0.34
C LEU A 19 23.61 33.78 0.70
N THR A 20 24.01 34.89 1.29
CA THR A 20 23.12 36.00 1.63
C THR A 20 22.48 36.60 0.37
N ASN A 21 23.26 36.81 -0.70
CA ASN A 21 22.72 37.32 -1.97
C ASN A 21 21.73 36.35 -2.62
N SER A 22 22.00 35.03 -2.55
CA SER A 22 21.07 33.99 -3.07
C SER A 22 19.77 33.90 -2.25
N LEU A 23 19.84 34.12 -0.94
CA LEU A 23 18.67 34.13 -0.05
C LEU A 23 17.84 35.41 -0.19
N VAL A 24 18.48 36.53 -0.49
CA VAL A 24 17.82 37.85 -0.58
C VAL A 24 17.37 38.17 -2.02
N SER A 25 17.94 37.53 -3.04
CA SER A 25 17.61 37.80 -4.44
C SER A 25 16.13 37.66 -4.82
N PRO A 26 15.28 36.79 -4.18
CA PRO A 26 13.86 36.72 -4.45
C PRO A 26 13.03 37.88 -3.91
N PHE A 27 13.66 38.82 -3.16
CA PHE A 27 12.94 39.96 -2.59
C PHE A 27 12.72 41.07 -3.61
N PRO A 28 11.53 41.68 -3.65
CA PRO A 28 11.27 42.83 -4.50
C PRO A 28 11.95 44.13 -4.02
N PHE A 29 12.53 44.13 -2.78
CA PHE A 29 13.17 45.30 -2.18
C PHE A 29 14.64 45.02 -1.91
N PRO A 30 15.57 45.98 -2.22
CA PRO A 30 16.97 45.85 -1.86
C PRO A 30 17.16 45.90 -0.34
N VAL A 31 17.75 44.84 0.25
CA VAL A 31 18.10 44.85 1.68
C VAL A 31 19.30 45.79 1.85
N PRO A 32 19.22 46.81 2.74
CA PRO A 32 20.33 47.73 2.99
C PRO A 32 21.56 46.96 3.45
N ARG A 33 22.73 47.25 2.90
CA ARG A 33 24.03 46.60 3.22
C ARG A 33 24.34 46.62 4.73
N LEU A 34 23.91 47.65 5.46
CA LEU A 34 24.05 47.80 6.92
C LEU A 34 23.28 46.71 7.69
N MET A 35 22.18 46.14 7.15
CA MET A 35 21.38 45.12 7.79
C MET A 35 21.84 43.68 7.45
N ALA A 36 22.76 43.52 6.49
CA ALA A 36 23.21 42.21 6.05
C ALA A 36 23.88 41.39 7.16
N GLY A 37 24.75 42.02 7.97
CA GLY A 37 25.44 41.34 9.08
C GLY A 37 24.52 40.92 10.22
N PRO A 38 23.71 41.82 10.78
CA PRO A 38 22.69 41.43 11.79
C PRO A 38 21.72 40.37 11.29
N LEU A 39 21.26 40.45 10.03
CA LEU A 39 20.38 39.49 9.41
C LEU A 39 21.05 38.12 9.22
N SER A 40 22.30 38.07 8.76
CA SER A 40 23.09 36.85 8.61
C SER A 40 23.20 36.09 9.95
N ARG A 41 23.50 36.80 11.03
CA ARG A 41 23.54 36.23 12.39
C ARG A 41 22.18 35.74 12.85
N ALA A 42 21.13 36.53 12.69
CA ALA A 42 19.76 36.16 13.10
C ALA A 42 19.23 34.93 12.34
N LEU A 43 19.65 34.77 11.10
CA LEU A 43 19.29 33.60 10.26
C LEU A 43 20.26 32.42 10.44
N GLY A 44 21.32 32.54 11.22
CA GLY A 44 22.32 31.48 11.44
C GLY A 44 23.22 31.19 10.24
N ILE A 45 23.31 32.12 9.27
CA ILE A 45 24.10 31.93 8.05
C ILE A 45 25.60 31.88 8.40
N ASP A 46 26.08 32.75 9.33
CA ASP A 46 27.46 32.80 9.73
C ASP A 46 27.95 31.48 10.34
N GLU A 47 27.09 30.82 11.09
CA GLU A 47 27.39 29.53 11.71
C GLU A 47 27.46 28.40 10.68
N LEU A 48 26.53 28.33 9.73
CA LEU A 48 26.58 27.37 8.63
C LEU A 48 27.80 27.61 7.73
N CYS A 49 28.16 28.86 7.50
CA CYS A 49 29.38 29.21 6.77
C CYS A 49 30.64 28.76 7.52
N SER A 50 30.67 28.87 8.83
CA SER A 50 31.75 28.37 9.68
C SER A 50 31.91 26.85 9.57
N LEU A 51 30.83 26.11 9.68
CA LEU A 51 30.82 24.65 9.49
C LEU A 51 31.29 24.24 8.08
N SER A 52 30.80 24.91 7.04
CA SER A 52 31.22 24.64 5.67
C SER A 52 32.72 24.86 5.45
N ARG A 53 33.28 25.95 5.99
CA ARG A 53 34.72 26.22 5.92
C ARG A 53 35.56 25.20 6.67
N GLN A 54 35.08 24.76 7.85
CA GLN A 54 35.77 23.74 8.65
C GLN A 54 35.93 22.42 7.90
N PHE A 55 35.00 22.10 6.99
CA PHE A 55 34.97 20.84 6.25
C PHE A 55 35.21 21.02 4.74
N SER A 56 35.76 22.13 4.29
CA SER A 56 35.92 22.49 2.87
C SER A 56 36.77 21.51 2.04
N ALA A 57 37.71 20.79 2.68
CA ALA A 57 38.55 19.80 2.02
C ALA A 57 37.89 18.38 1.95
N ALA A 58 36.69 18.22 2.47
CA ALA A 58 35.99 16.91 2.50
C ALA A 58 35.23 16.68 1.19
N THR A 59 34.99 15.39 0.87
CA THR A 59 34.06 15.01 -0.19
C THR A 59 32.63 15.47 0.15
N PRO A 60 31.73 15.62 -0.84
CA PRO A 60 30.32 16.00 -0.60
C PRO A 60 29.64 15.15 0.46
N GLN A 61 29.88 13.84 0.45
CA GLN A 61 29.34 12.89 1.43
C GLN A 61 29.90 13.15 2.84
N GLU A 62 31.20 13.32 2.96
CA GLU A 62 31.89 13.61 4.23
C GLU A 62 31.48 14.95 4.81
N LEU A 63 31.41 16.00 3.98
CA LEU A 63 30.96 17.33 4.38
C LEU A 63 29.53 17.22 4.97
N ALA A 64 28.61 16.56 4.27
CA ALA A 64 27.26 16.38 4.73
C ALA A 64 27.20 15.58 6.04
N SER A 65 27.95 14.48 6.13
CA SER A 65 27.99 13.62 7.32
C SER A 65 28.57 14.35 8.53
N ARG A 66 29.71 15.07 8.37
CA ARG A 66 30.34 15.85 9.43
C ARG A 66 29.44 17.00 9.90
N THR A 67 28.75 17.66 8.96
CA THR A 67 27.78 18.72 9.31
C THR A 67 26.62 18.17 10.14
N LEU A 68 26.04 17.03 9.76
CA LEU A 68 25.00 16.38 10.55
C LEU A 68 25.49 15.97 11.94
N THR A 69 26.72 15.46 12.04
CA THR A 69 27.36 15.11 13.32
C THR A 69 27.61 16.34 14.19
N ALA A 70 28.15 17.43 13.63
CA ALA A 70 28.40 18.68 14.35
C ALA A 70 27.10 19.33 14.89
N LEU A 71 25.99 19.10 14.22
CA LEU A 71 24.67 19.55 14.65
C LEU A 71 23.96 18.52 15.55
N ASP A 72 24.59 17.37 15.86
CA ASP A 72 23.97 16.23 16.58
C ASP A 72 22.60 15.85 15.98
N ILE A 73 22.52 15.77 14.64
CA ILE A 73 21.34 15.32 13.92
C ILE A 73 21.51 13.84 13.58
N ARG A 74 20.71 13.00 14.19
CA ARG A 74 20.69 11.55 13.95
C ARG A 74 19.75 11.24 12.79
N VAL A 75 20.19 10.41 11.85
CA VAL A 75 19.37 10.00 10.71
C VAL A 75 18.96 8.55 10.89
N ARG A 76 17.65 8.32 11.10
CA ARG A 76 17.05 6.98 11.04
C ARG A 76 16.69 6.69 9.58
N LEU A 77 17.23 5.60 9.06
CA LEU A 77 17.05 5.21 7.66
C LEU A 77 16.33 3.89 7.56
N GLU A 78 15.23 3.87 6.80
CA GLU A 78 14.46 2.67 6.45
C GLU A 78 14.56 2.48 4.94
N ILE A 79 15.12 1.34 4.48
CA ILE A 79 15.52 1.18 3.08
C ILE A 79 14.85 -0.04 2.46
N ALA A 80 14.08 0.18 1.36
CA ALA A 80 13.85 -0.85 0.36
C ALA A 80 15.10 -1.01 -0.52
N PRO A 81 15.32 -2.17 -1.16
CA PRO A 81 16.47 -2.38 -2.03
C PRO A 81 16.57 -1.31 -3.11
N VAL A 82 17.68 -0.59 -3.14
CA VAL A 82 17.98 0.46 -4.13
C VAL A 82 18.77 -0.15 -5.29
N PRO A 83 18.32 -0.02 -6.55
CA PRO A 83 19.08 -0.44 -7.72
C PRO A 83 20.45 0.25 -7.75
N ARG A 84 21.52 -0.52 -7.83
CA ARG A 84 22.90 0.01 -7.84
C ARG A 84 23.25 0.63 -9.18
N GLU A 85 22.63 0.18 -10.25
CA GLU A 85 22.87 0.58 -11.63
C GLU A 85 21.54 0.94 -12.32
N GLY A 86 21.65 1.56 -13.48
CA GLY A 86 20.51 1.99 -14.28
C GLY A 86 19.98 3.38 -13.93
N PRO A 87 19.23 4.02 -14.85
CA PRO A 87 18.70 5.34 -14.64
C PRO A 87 17.63 5.34 -13.55
N LEU A 88 17.75 6.21 -12.55
CA LEU A 88 16.89 6.23 -11.37
C LEU A 88 16.45 7.65 -11.02
N VAL A 89 15.15 7.85 -10.86
CA VAL A 89 14.57 9.10 -10.38
C VAL A 89 13.97 8.90 -9.00
N PHE A 90 14.59 9.49 -7.99
CA PHE A 90 14.00 9.56 -6.66
C PHE A 90 13.00 10.72 -6.59
N VAL A 91 11.81 10.47 -6.06
CA VAL A 91 10.79 11.50 -5.80
C VAL A 91 10.53 11.62 -4.31
N SER A 92 10.57 12.83 -3.78
CA SER A 92 10.48 13.07 -2.34
C SER A 92 9.48 14.17 -1.99
N ASN A 93 8.81 14.04 -0.83
CA ASN A 93 8.23 15.20 -0.14
C ASN A 93 9.32 16.15 0.30
N HIS A 94 8.96 17.39 0.63
CA HIS A 94 9.94 18.46 0.91
C HIS A 94 9.65 19.22 2.21
N PRO A 95 9.72 18.58 3.40
CA PRO A 95 9.32 19.20 4.66
C PRO A 95 10.32 20.18 5.27
N PHE A 96 11.62 20.09 4.97
CA PHE A 96 12.65 20.84 5.69
C PHE A 96 13.42 21.87 4.85
N GLY A 97 13.74 21.57 3.59
CA GLY A 97 14.53 22.41 2.70
C GLY A 97 16.02 22.02 2.66
N LEU A 98 16.89 22.70 3.40
CA LEU A 98 18.33 22.42 3.37
C LEU A 98 18.72 21.08 3.96
N LEU A 99 18.00 20.63 4.98
CA LEU A 99 18.32 19.39 5.70
C LEU A 99 18.20 18.15 4.81
N GLU A 100 17.21 18.09 3.92
CA GLU A 100 17.08 16.96 3.00
C GLU A 100 18.32 16.82 2.12
N GLY A 101 18.84 17.93 1.60
CA GLY A 101 20.06 17.91 0.79
C GLY A 101 21.24 17.26 1.53
N LEU A 102 21.46 17.64 2.79
CA LEU A 102 22.52 17.06 3.62
C LEU A 102 22.28 15.57 3.90
N VAL A 103 21.04 15.19 4.27
CA VAL A 103 20.68 13.79 4.54
C VAL A 103 20.84 12.93 3.28
N LEU A 104 20.40 13.41 2.12
CA LEU A 104 20.51 12.70 0.85
C LEU A 104 21.99 12.50 0.46
N LEU A 105 22.83 13.53 0.57
CA LEU A 105 24.26 13.40 0.28
C LEU A 105 24.94 12.43 1.24
N ALA A 106 24.61 12.47 2.53
CA ALA A 106 25.22 11.59 3.53
C ALA A 106 24.79 10.14 3.40
N LYS A 107 23.53 9.88 2.99
CA LYS A 107 22.91 8.53 3.08
C LYS A 107 22.67 7.87 1.72
N LEU A 108 22.47 8.62 0.63
CA LEU A 108 22.24 8.03 -0.69
C LEU A 108 23.51 7.93 -1.55
N ILE A 109 24.50 8.79 -1.38
CA ILE A 109 25.78 8.66 -2.13
C ILE A 109 26.43 7.28 -1.91
N PRO A 110 26.46 6.70 -0.71
CA PRO A 110 26.97 5.33 -0.51
C PRO A 110 26.22 4.25 -1.30
N LEU A 111 24.94 4.49 -1.60
CA LEU A 111 24.12 3.57 -2.37
C LEU A 111 24.18 3.85 -3.88
N ARG A 112 24.30 5.13 -4.25
CA ARG A 112 24.38 5.64 -5.62
C ARG A 112 25.42 6.75 -5.69
N PRO A 113 26.69 6.41 -5.95
CA PRO A 113 27.79 7.40 -6.05
C PRO A 113 27.58 8.46 -7.14
N ASP A 114 26.76 8.15 -8.12
CA ASP A 114 26.35 9.00 -9.24
C ASP A 114 25.23 10.00 -8.89
N LEU A 115 24.75 10.03 -7.64
CA LEU A 115 23.59 10.83 -7.22
C LEU A 115 23.76 12.31 -7.51
N ARG A 116 22.74 12.91 -8.15
CA ARG A 116 22.54 14.36 -8.26
C ARG A 116 21.17 14.76 -7.73
N ILE A 117 21.06 15.99 -7.25
CA ILE A 117 19.84 16.52 -6.63
C ILE A 117 19.37 17.75 -7.41
N MET A 118 18.14 17.76 -7.89
CA MET A 118 17.52 18.96 -8.48
C MET A 118 17.10 19.90 -7.35
N ALA A 119 17.80 21.03 -7.22
CA ALA A 119 17.57 22.01 -6.17
C ALA A 119 17.81 23.44 -6.69
N ASN A 120 17.36 24.43 -5.92
CA ASN A 120 17.69 25.82 -6.23
C ASN A 120 19.18 26.12 -5.98
N SER A 121 19.65 27.26 -6.50
CA SER A 121 21.02 27.69 -6.45
C SER A 121 21.64 27.87 -5.04
N LEU A 122 20.84 27.84 -3.99
CA LEU A 122 21.31 28.02 -2.60
C LEU A 122 22.34 26.98 -2.18
N LEU A 123 22.10 25.70 -2.47
CA LEU A 123 23.01 24.61 -2.10
C LEU A 123 24.27 24.59 -3.01
N ARG A 124 24.17 25.10 -4.20
CA ARG A 124 25.36 25.28 -5.10
C ARG A 124 26.34 26.34 -4.60
N ALA A 125 25.90 27.26 -3.75
CA ALA A 125 26.78 28.27 -3.14
C ALA A 125 27.76 27.65 -2.14
N VAL A 126 27.53 26.42 -1.67
CA VAL A 126 28.44 25.68 -0.79
C VAL A 126 29.58 25.09 -1.61
N ASP A 127 30.81 25.49 -1.28
CA ASP A 127 32.01 25.01 -1.97
C ASP A 127 32.12 23.47 -1.86
N GLY A 128 32.44 22.79 -2.96
CA GLY A 128 32.55 21.34 -3.04
C GLY A 128 31.22 20.61 -3.29
N LEU A 129 30.06 21.28 -3.20
CA LEU A 129 28.76 20.62 -3.44
C LEU A 129 28.17 20.91 -4.83
N ALA A 130 28.67 21.91 -5.56
CA ALA A 130 28.06 22.41 -6.81
C ALA A 130 27.80 21.30 -7.85
N GLU A 131 28.69 20.31 -7.99
CA GLU A 131 28.61 19.25 -8.98
C GLU A 131 27.49 18.22 -8.67
N ARG A 132 27.03 18.19 -7.43
CA ARG A 132 25.95 17.29 -6.97
C ARG A 132 24.57 17.88 -7.16
N PHE A 133 24.47 19.16 -7.54
CA PHE A 133 23.20 19.85 -7.71
C PHE A 133 22.96 20.24 -9.16
N ILE A 134 21.77 19.89 -9.66
CA ILE A 134 21.22 20.37 -10.92
C ILE A 134 20.35 21.58 -10.60
N ASP A 135 20.68 22.73 -11.20
CA ASP A 135 20.02 24.00 -10.89
C ASP A 135 18.60 24.06 -11.47
N VAL A 136 17.64 24.38 -10.62
CA VAL A 136 16.25 24.65 -10.99
C VAL A 136 15.73 25.86 -10.20
N ASP A 137 14.97 26.71 -10.86
CA ASP A 137 14.37 27.90 -10.25
C ASP A 137 12.86 27.66 -10.01
N PRO A 138 12.43 27.46 -8.76
CA PRO A 138 11.03 27.27 -8.43
C PRO A 138 10.22 28.57 -8.38
N PHE A 139 10.86 29.76 -8.43
CA PHE A 139 10.24 31.04 -8.08
C PHE A 139 9.76 31.87 -9.28
N GLU A 140 9.75 31.35 -10.49
CA GLU A 140 9.31 32.06 -11.70
C GLU A 140 10.03 33.42 -11.89
N SER A 141 11.28 33.53 -11.40
CA SER A 141 12.09 34.74 -11.54
C SER A 141 12.44 35.03 -13.00
N ARG A 142 12.94 36.25 -13.29
CA ARG A 142 13.38 36.61 -14.65
C ARG A 142 14.42 35.59 -15.16
N GLY A 143 14.09 34.89 -16.28
CA GLY A 143 14.96 33.84 -16.85
C GLY A 143 14.79 32.46 -16.20
N ALA A 144 13.84 32.24 -15.26
CA ALA A 144 13.55 30.94 -14.64
C ALA A 144 13.26 29.86 -15.67
N GLN A 145 12.51 30.18 -16.73
CA GLN A 145 12.16 29.23 -17.77
C GLN A 145 13.42 28.68 -18.48
N GLN A 146 14.37 29.54 -18.81
CA GLN A 146 15.61 29.11 -19.46
C GLN A 146 16.49 28.27 -18.53
N ARG A 147 16.62 28.66 -17.24
CA ARG A 147 17.35 27.87 -16.22
C ARG A 147 16.70 26.50 -16.04
N ASN A 148 15.39 26.44 -15.93
CA ASN A 148 14.65 25.18 -15.76
C ASN A 148 14.79 24.26 -16.97
N VAL A 149 14.79 24.81 -18.21
CA VAL A 149 15.07 24.03 -19.42
C VAL A 149 16.50 23.49 -19.42
N HIS A 150 17.47 24.30 -18.98
CA HIS A 150 18.87 23.86 -18.88
C HIS A 150 19.02 22.74 -17.84
N GLY A 151 18.51 22.93 -16.62
CA GLY A 151 18.55 21.91 -15.57
C GLY A 151 17.84 20.61 -15.97
N LEU A 152 16.70 20.71 -16.66
CA LEU A 152 16.00 19.53 -17.16
C LEU A 152 16.83 18.77 -18.22
N ARG A 153 17.51 19.47 -19.14
CA ARG A 153 18.41 18.86 -20.12
C ARG A 153 19.62 18.20 -19.44
N GLU A 154 20.16 18.80 -18.41
CA GLU A 154 21.25 18.24 -17.60
C GLU A 154 20.81 16.96 -16.89
N ALA A 155 19.63 16.95 -16.28
CA ALA A 155 19.04 15.78 -15.66
C ALA A 155 18.82 14.64 -16.66
N VAL A 156 18.29 14.95 -17.86
CA VAL A 156 18.12 13.95 -18.94
C VAL A 156 19.47 13.32 -19.32
N ARG A 157 20.50 14.14 -19.61
CA ARG A 157 21.83 13.63 -19.99
C ARG A 157 22.44 12.76 -18.89
N HIS A 158 22.23 13.14 -17.62
CA HIS A 158 22.73 12.37 -16.48
C HIS A 158 22.04 11.00 -16.37
N LEU A 159 20.71 10.97 -16.52
CA LEU A 159 19.93 9.73 -16.53
C LEU A 159 20.24 8.84 -17.75
N GLU A 160 20.45 9.42 -18.95
CA GLU A 160 20.88 8.69 -20.15
C GLU A 160 22.26 8.01 -19.97
N ARG A 161 23.11 8.55 -19.08
CA ARG A 161 24.38 7.95 -18.64
C ARG A 161 24.22 6.99 -17.45
N GLN A 162 23.02 6.46 -17.25
CA GLN A 162 22.67 5.53 -16.17
C GLN A 162 22.78 6.14 -14.76
N GLY A 163 22.73 7.46 -14.66
CA GLY A 163 22.83 8.17 -13.39
C GLY A 163 21.52 8.18 -12.58
N SER A 164 21.61 8.73 -11.37
CA SER A 164 20.47 8.89 -10.47
C SER A 164 20.20 10.36 -10.11
N VAL A 165 18.91 10.74 -10.05
CA VAL A 165 18.48 12.11 -9.79
C VAL A 165 17.42 12.14 -8.70
N VAL A 166 17.56 13.01 -7.69
CA VAL A 166 16.49 13.31 -6.72
C VAL A 166 15.72 14.54 -7.18
N ILE A 167 14.41 14.43 -7.10
CA ILE A 167 13.47 15.51 -7.43
C ILE A 167 12.52 15.73 -6.25
N PHE A 168 12.23 16.99 -5.96
CA PHE A 168 11.15 17.42 -5.09
C PHE A 168 10.03 17.97 -5.97
N PRO A 169 9.02 17.13 -6.35
CA PRO A 169 8.03 17.52 -7.37
C PRO A 169 7.16 18.70 -6.95
N ALA A 170 7.05 18.94 -5.64
CA ALA A 170 6.34 20.10 -5.09
C ALA A 170 6.99 21.44 -5.47
N GLY A 171 8.30 21.46 -5.82
CA GLY A 171 9.08 22.64 -6.18
C GLY A 171 9.36 23.60 -5.03
N THR A 172 8.62 23.57 -3.95
CA THR A 172 8.81 24.37 -2.74
C THR A 172 8.62 23.54 -1.48
N VAL A 173 9.19 24.02 -0.37
CA VAL A 173 9.10 23.37 0.94
C VAL A 173 7.65 23.32 1.42
N SER A 174 7.26 22.20 2.06
CA SER A 174 5.94 21.99 2.67
C SER A 174 5.59 23.15 3.61
N HIS A 175 4.36 23.63 3.52
CA HIS A 175 3.87 24.76 4.31
C HIS A 175 2.39 24.58 4.65
N TRP A 176 1.87 25.46 5.50
CA TRP A 176 0.46 25.42 5.87
C TRP A 176 -0.43 25.75 4.67
N ARG A 177 -1.45 24.91 4.44
CA ARG A 177 -2.47 25.05 3.39
C ARG A 177 -3.86 24.92 4.02
N LYS A 178 -4.76 25.82 3.68
CA LYS A 178 -6.15 25.80 4.20
C LYS A 178 -6.81 24.46 3.88
N GLY A 179 -7.36 23.78 4.89
CA GLY A 179 -8.03 22.49 4.77
C GLY A 179 -7.11 21.27 4.58
N ARG A 180 -5.76 21.46 4.46
CA ARG A 180 -4.79 20.37 4.25
C ARG A 180 -3.65 20.36 5.27
N GLY A 181 -3.64 21.31 6.22
CA GLY A 181 -2.55 21.43 7.20
C GLY A 181 -1.19 21.72 6.55
N ILE A 182 -0.09 21.28 7.20
CA ILE A 182 1.27 21.40 6.64
C ILE A 182 1.49 20.26 5.66
N SER A 183 1.56 20.58 4.38
CA SER A 183 1.74 19.62 3.29
C SER A 183 2.43 20.25 2.10
N ASP A 184 2.95 19.40 1.21
CA ASP A 184 3.48 19.84 -0.07
C ASP A 184 2.41 20.51 -0.92
N PRO A 185 2.78 21.51 -1.72
CA PRO A 185 1.99 21.93 -2.89
C PRO A 185 1.67 20.78 -3.84
N ASP A 186 0.86 21.07 -4.85
CA ASP A 186 0.54 20.07 -5.85
C ASP A 186 1.81 19.71 -6.63
N TRP A 187 2.01 18.42 -6.85
CA TRP A 187 3.22 17.91 -7.49
C TRP A 187 3.23 18.18 -8.98
N ARG A 188 4.37 18.61 -9.51
CA ARG A 188 4.61 18.79 -10.94
C ARG A 188 5.00 17.45 -11.58
N ASP A 189 4.74 17.29 -12.87
CA ASP A 189 4.96 16.06 -13.63
C ASP A 189 6.42 15.84 -14.10
N THR A 190 7.37 16.61 -13.57
CA THR A 190 8.78 16.59 -13.98
C THR A 190 9.40 15.20 -13.86
N ALA A 191 9.11 14.47 -12.78
CA ALA A 191 9.63 13.12 -12.56
C ALA A 191 9.10 12.14 -13.62
N LEU A 192 7.82 12.25 -13.97
CA LEU A 192 7.20 11.43 -15.02
C LEU A 192 7.76 11.73 -16.40
N ARG A 193 8.02 13.00 -16.73
CA ARG A 193 8.66 13.39 -18.00
C ARG A 193 10.06 12.82 -18.11
N LEU A 194 10.86 12.90 -17.04
CA LEU A 194 12.20 12.30 -17.01
C LEU A 194 12.13 10.79 -17.17
N SER A 195 11.30 10.12 -16.39
CA SER A 195 11.11 8.66 -16.49
C SER A 195 10.68 8.22 -17.88
N ARG A 196 9.72 8.90 -18.50
CA ARG A 196 9.25 8.59 -19.86
C ARG A 196 10.34 8.78 -20.91
N ARG A 197 11.16 9.82 -20.79
CA ARG A 197 12.19 10.12 -21.78
C ARG A 197 13.41 9.21 -21.68
N THR A 198 13.79 8.81 -20.47
CA THR A 198 15.06 8.10 -20.21
C THR A 198 14.87 6.63 -19.84
N GLY A 199 13.62 6.16 -19.69
CA GLY A 199 13.34 4.82 -19.15
C GLY A 199 13.63 4.67 -17.65
N ALA A 200 13.92 5.77 -16.95
CA ALA A 200 14.30 5.73 -15.54
C ALA A 200 13.17 5.16 -14.66
N THR A 201 13.55 4.24 -13.79
CA THR A 201 12.70 3.77 -12.69
C THR A 201 12.45 4.89 -11.69
N VAL A 202 11.23 5.00 -11.14
CA VAL A 202 10.92 5.99 -10.12
C VAL A 202 10.93 5.35 -8.75
N MET A 203 11.56 6.02 -7.76
CA MET A 203 11.67 5.50 -6.40
C MET A 203 11.20 6.54 -5.38
N PRO A 204 10.16 6.24 -4.57
CA PRO A 204 9.63 7.20 -3.62
C PRO A 204 10.50 7.28 -2.36
N LEU A 205 10.73 8.51 -1.89
CA LEU A 205 11.39 8.85 -0.64
C LEU A 205 10.41 9.62 0.25
N TYR A 206 10.48 9.42 1.55
CA TYR A 206 9.67 10.17 2.50
C TYR A 206 10.49 10.65 3.69
N PHE A 207 10.55 11.95 3.89
CA PHE A 207 11.07 12.57 5.10
C PHE A 207 9.96 12.81 6.10
N ARG A 208 10.13 12.26 7.30
CA ARG A 208 9.18 12.47 8.39
C ARG A 208 9.55 13.71 9.19
N GLY A 209 8.63 14.64 9.30
CA GLY A 209 8.78 15.85 10.10
C GLY A 209 8.21 17.09 9.43
N ARG A 210 8.47 18.24 10.04
CA ARG A 210 8.02 19.55 9.57
C ARG A 210 8.92 20.65 10.12
N ASN A 211 8.94 21.80 9.46
CA ASN A 211 9.54 23.02 9.98
C ASN A 211 8.65 23.67 11.06
N SER A 212 9.15 24.72 11.70
CA SER A 212 8.46 25.42 12.77
C SER A 212 7.17 26.11 12.30
N LEU A 213 6.29 26.42 13.26
CA LEU A 213 5.10 27.23 12.97
C LEU A 213 5.49 28.63 12.46
N CYS A 214 6.57 29.22 12.98
CA CYS A 214 7.08 30.51 12.50
C CYS A 214 7.45 30.47 11.01
N PHE A 215 8.09 29.39 10.55
CA PHE A 215 8.37 29.16 9.14
C PHE A 215 7.10 29.14 8.29
N SER A 216 6.09 28.42 8.77
CA SER A 216 4.82 28.31 8.06
C SER A 216 4.06 29.64 8.01
N LEU A 217 4.05 30.40 9.11
CA LEU A 217 3.39 31.71 9.21
C LEU A 217 4.10 32.77 8.36
N ALA A 218 5.45 32.79 8.36
CA ALA A 218 6.22 33.72 7.54
C ALA A 218 5.86 33.60 6.05
N GLY A 219 5.56 32.40 5.58
CA GLY A 219 5.14 32.15 4.21
C GLY A 219 3.76 32.69 3.85
N LEU A 220 2.92 33.03 4.82
CA LEU A 220 1.63 33.67 4.57
C LEU A 220 1.82 35.15 4.16
N PHE A 221 2.88 35.80 4.63
CA PHE A 221 3.21 37.17 4.27
C PHE A 221 3.93 37.24 2.93
N HIS A 222 4.98 36.43 2.73
CA HIS A 222 5.71 36.36 1.46
C HIS A 222 6.50 35.05 1.32
N PRO A 223 6.44 34.36 0.17
CA PRO A 223 7.15 33.08 -0.06
C PRO A 223 8.68 33.13 0.18
N ALA A 224 9.33 34.27 -0.16
CA ALA A 224 10.77 34.46 0.03
C ALA A 224 11.20 34.44 1.51
N LEU A 225 10.31 34.83 2.44
CA LEU A 225 10.60 34.77 3.89
C LEU A 225 10.84 33.34 4.34
N ARG A 226 10.12 32.35 3.78
CA ARG A 226 10.38 30.94 4.08
C ARG A 226 11.78 30.53 3.66
N THR A 227 12.20 30.91 2.44
CA THR A 227 13.52 30.57 1.92
C THR A 227 14.62 31.15 2.80
N MET A 228 14.48 32.40 3.25
CA MET A 228 15.42 33.03 4.18
C MET A 228 15.53 32.33 5.53
N LEU A 229 14.45 31.76 6.02
CA LEU A 229 14.41 31.05 7.31
C LEU A 229 15.02 29.64 7.26
N LEU A 230 15.31 29.07 6.07
CA LEU A 230 15.83 27.70 5.93
C LEU A 230 17.13 27.43 6.71
N PRO A 231 18.14 28.34 6.73
CA PRO A 231 19.33 28.14 7.55
C PRO A 231 19.00 28.03 9.04
N ARG A 232 18.13 28.91 9.55
CA ARG A 232 17.67 28.88 10.94
C ARG A 232 16.89 27.62 11.26
N GLU A 233 16.02 27.14 10.36
CA GLU A 233 15.28 25.90 10.55
C GLU A 233 16.22 24.67 10.58
N LEU A 234 17.30 24.65 9.79
CA LEU A 234 18.32 23.62 9.88
C LEU A 234 18.98 23.60 11.26
N LEU A 235 19.42 24.76 11.76
CA LEU A 235 20.03 24.88 13.10
C LEU A 235 19.07 24.49 14.24
N ARG A 236 17.78 24.74 14.08
CA ARG A 236 16.74 24.30 15.05
C ARG A 236 16.57 22.79 15.12
N LYS A 237 17.10 22.03 14.13
CA LYS A 237 17.07 20.56 14.15
C LYS A 237 18.25 19.96 14.93
N ARG A 238 19.09 20.75 15.55
CA ARG A 238 20.12 20.26 16.48
C ARG A 238 19.52 19.31 17.52
N HIS A 239 20.31 18.32 17.91
CA HIS A 239 19.94 17.32 18.92
C HIS A 239 18.63 16.59 18.59
N SER A 240 18.33 16.40 17.30
CA SER A 240 17.09 15.73 16.88
C SER A 240 17.35 14.51 16.01
N THR A 241 16.32 13.67 15.89
CA THR A 241 16.32 12.53 14.97
C THR A 241 15.42 12.84 13.78
N VAL A 242 15.96 12.63 12.59
CA VAL A 242 15.23 12.76 11.30
C VAL A 242 15.12 11.38 10.68
N SER A 243 13.91 11.02 10.25
CA SER A 243 13.69 9.73 9.58
C SER A 243 13.55 9.95 8.07
N LEU A 244 14.27 9.12 7.31
CA LEU A 244 14.15 8.97 5.86
C LEU A 244 13.74 7.54 5.55
N SER A 245 12.58 7.37 4.91
CA SER A 245 12.12 6.09 4.41
C SER A 245 12.25 6.04 2.89
N ILE A 246 12.81 4.94 2.36
CA ILE A 246 12.98 4.67 0.94
C ILE A 246 12.02 3.55 0.55
N GLY A 247 11.10 3.81 -0.37
CA GLY A 247 10.10 2.84 -0.81
C GLY A 247 10.57 1.98 -1.98
N ALA A 248 9.81 0.93 -2.28
CA ALA A 248 10.10 0.06 -3.41
C ALA A 248 10.05 0.80 -4.75
N PRO A 249 10.91 0.41 -5.72
CA PRO A 249 10.95 1.01 -7.04
C PRO A 249 9.62 0.82 -7.79
N ILE A 250 9.21 1.86 -8.51
CA ILE A 250 8.02 1.90 -9.36
C ILE A 250 8.48 1.83 -10.80
N ARG A 251 8.26 0.70 -11.45
CA ARG A 251 8.63 0.50 -12.85
C ARG A 251 7.67 1.26 -13.76
N ARG A 252 8.14 1.57 -14.96
CA ARG A 252 7.36 2.30 -15.96
C ARG A 252 6.06 1.58 -16.33
N GLU A 253 6.11 0.25 -16.47
CA GLU A 253 4.94 -0.57 -16.82
C GLU A 253 3.78 -0.38 -15.82
N VAL A 254 4.10 -0.07 -14.55
CA VAL A 254 3.10 0.24 -13.52
C VAL A 254 2.45 1.59 -13.77
N LEU A 255 3.25 2.59 -14.15
CA LEU A 255 2.74 3.93 -14.46
C LEU A 255 1.89 3.91 -15.74
N ASP A 256 2.26 3.10 -16.72
CA ASP A 256 1.55 2.96 -18.01
C ASP A 256 0.17 2.26 -17.84
N LEU A 257 -0.11 1.61 -16.71
CA LEU A 257 -1.46 1.13 -16.36
C LEU A 257 -2.43 2.27 -16.02
N LEU A 258 -1.91 3.46 -15.72
CA LEU A 258 -2.70 4.59 -15.24
C LEU A 258 -3.04 5.54 -16.41
N PRO A 259 -4.30 5.97 -16.54
CA PRO A 259 -4.82 6.52 -17.79
C PRO A 259 -4.33 7.94 -18.14
N SER A 260 -3.80 8.69 -17.18
CA SER A 260 -3.34 10.06 -17.44
C SER A 260 -2.13 10.46 -16.59
N THR A 261 -1.41 11.47 -17.05
CA THR A 261 -0.26 12.04 -16.33
C THR A 261 -0.64 12.55 -14.94
N GLN A 262 -1.82 13.13 -14.78
CA GLN A 262 -2.33 13.59 -13.48
C GLN A 262 -2.50 12.41 -12.52
N VAL A 263 -3.16 11.35 -12.96
CA VAL A 263 -3.38 10.12 -12.17
C VAL A 263 -2.05 9.45 -11.80
N GLN A 264 -1.09 9.40 -12.73
CA GLN A 264 0.25 8.88 -12.47
C GLN A 264 0.97 9.71 -11.39
N ASN A 265 0.83 11.03 -11.44
CA ASN A 265 1.44 11.94 -10.47
C ASN A 265 0.79 11.80 -9.07
N ASP A 266 -0.53 11.67 -9.01
CA ASP A 266 -1.27 11.41 -7.77
C ASP A 266 -0.89 10.05 -7.17
N TYR A 267 -0.65 9.04 -8.01
CA TYR A 267 -0.14 7.74 -7.60
C TYR A 267 1.28 7.82 -7.02
N LEU A 268 2.21 8.53 -7.68
CA LEU A 268 3.57 8.74 -7.15
C LEU A 268 3.53 9.45 -5.79
N ARG A 269 2.69 10.47 -5.67
CA ARG A 269 2.48 11.19 -4.42
C ARG A 269 1.95 10.27 -3.32
N MET A 270 0.92 9.49 -3.62
CA MET A 270 0.38 8.49 -2.69
C MET A 270 1.46 7.49 -2.24
N ARG A 271 2.25 6.94 -3.17
CA ARG A 271 3.35 6.00 -2.85
C ARG A 271 4.43 6.61 -1.95
N CYS A 272 4.75 7.88 -2.14
CA CYS A 272 5.68 8.61 -1.29
C CYS A 272 5.11 8.78 0.14
N TYR A 273 3.90 9.28 0.26
CA TYR A 273 3.29 9.55 1.57
C TYR A 273 2.88 8.29 2.34
N ALA A 274 2.63 7.18 1.67
CA ALA A 274 2.38 5.88 2.30
C ALA A 274 3.59 5.36 3.11
N LEU A 275 4.80 5.81 2.81
CA LEU A 275 5.99 5.50 3.61
C LEU A 275 5.95 6.10 5.02
N ARG A 276 5.01 7.01 5.31
CA ARG A 276 4.78 7.57 6.63
C ARG A 276 4.38 6.52 7.67
N GLU A 277 3.67 5.48 7.27
CA GLU A 277 2.95 4.57 8.17
C GLU A 277 3.70 3.27 8.48
N LYS A 278 4.82 2.99 7.80
CA LYS A 278 5.55 1.71 7.92
C LYS A 278 6.09 1.33 9.31
N GLN A 279 6.00 2.19 10.32
CA GLN A 279 6.58 1.95 11.65
C GLN A 279 5.66 1.25 12.68
N SER A 280 4.45 0.85 12.32
CA SER A 280 3.48 0.32 13.31
C SER A 280 3.32 -1.20 13.30
N ALA A 281 4.04 -1.94 12.50
CA ALA A 281 3.79 -3.37 12.25
C ALA A 281 4.91 -4.33 12.70
N GLU A 282 5.78 -3.95 13.62
CA GLU A 282 6.55 -4.94 14.38
C GLU A 282 5.76 -5.36 15.63
N HIS A 283 4.59 -5.96 15.42
CA HIS A 283 4.14 -6.97 16.37
C HIS A 283 4.99 -8.20 16.07
N ALA A 284 5.95 -8.48 16.93
CA ALA A 284 6.60 -9.77 16.98
C ALA A 284 5.50 -10.80 17.29
N ALA A 285 4.86 -11.32 16.24
CA ALA A 285 4.00 -12.48 16.39
C ALA A 285 4.88 -13.61 16.93
N GLU A 286 4.40 -14.32 17.94
CA GLU A 286 5.07 -15.55 18.39
C GLU A 286 5.29 -16.45 17.16
N PRO A 287 6.45 -17.12 17.05
CA PRO A 287 6.69 -18.02 15.94
C PRO A 287 5.59 -19.11 15.92
N PRO A 288 5.05 -19.43 14.73
CA PRO A 288 3.97 -20.40 14.62
C PRO A 288 4.43 -21.76 15.17
N LYS A 289 3.55 -22.44 15.91
CA LYS A 289 3.80 -23.80 16.41
C LYS A 289 3.99 -24.77 15.24
N PRO A 290 4.77 -25.84 15.38
CA PRO A 290 4.86 -26.87 14.37
C PRO A 290 3.46 -27.37 13.96
N LEU A 291 3.29 -27.68 12.67
CA LEU A 291 2.06 -28.32 12.19
C LEU A 291 1.92 -29.70 12.84
N ALA A 292 0.69 -30.13 13.07
CA ALA A 292 0.40 -31.49 13.44
C ALA A 292 0.94 -32.48 12.39
N ALA A 293 1.32 -33.68 12.81
CA ALA A 293 1.74 -34.71 11.90
C ALA A 293 0.59 -35.10 10.95
N SER A 294 0.91 -35.35 9.68
CA SER A 294 -0.04 -35.90 8.73
C SER A 294 -0.46 -37.30 9.16
N LEU A 295 -1.74 -37.62 9.04
CA LEU A 295 -2.22 -38.98 9.26
C LEU A 295 -1.72 -39.90 8.14
N PRO A 296 -1.45 -41.22 8.44
CA PRO A 296 -1.08 -42.18 7.43
C PRO A 296 -2.17 -42.30 6.34
N GLN A 297 -1.78 -42.44 5.11
CA GLN A 297 -2.67 -42.56 3.94
C GLN A 297 -3.73 -43.65 4.15
N ALA A 298 -3.34 -44.84 4.62
CA ALA A 298 -4.25 -45.95 4.89
C ALA A 298 -5.34 -45.61 5.91
N VAL A 299 -5.06 -44.74 6.89
CA VAL A 299 -6.06 -44.27 7.87
C VAL A 299 -7.07 -43.35 7.20
N LEU A 300 -6.63 -42.47 6.30
CA LEU A 300 -7.51 -41.55 5.58
C LEU A 300 -8.40 -42.32 4.58
N GLU A 301 -7.84 -43.28 3.84
CA GLU A 301 -8.59 -44.14 2.92
C GLU A 301 -9.64 -44.98 3.66
N ALA A 302 -9.28 -45.59 4.78
CA ALA A 302 -10.24 -46.33 5.61
C ALA A 302 -11.39 -45.42 6.10
N ALA A 303 -11.04 -44.21 6.58
CA ALA A 303 -12.04 -43.24 7.03
C ALA A 303 -12.96 -42.77 5.88
N ILE A 304 -12.45 -42.65 4.65
CA ILE A 304 -13.26 -42.34 3.46
C ILE A 304 -14.18 -43.52 3.10
N ALA A 305 -13.67 -44.74 3.16
CA ALA A 305 -14.44 -45.94 2.86
C ALA A 305 -15.62 -46.17 3.86
N GLU A 306 -15.47 -45.71 5.09
CA GLU A 306 -16.54 -45.77 6.12
C GLU A 306 -17.62 -44.69 5.93
N LEU A 307 -17.41 -43.70 5.04
CA LEU A 307 -18.40 -42.65 4.80
C LEU A 307 -19.65 -43.23 4.12
N PRO A 308 -20.87 -42.82 4.56
CA PRO A 308 -22.07 -43.20 3.88
C PRO A 308 -22.04 -42.75 2.40
N PRO A 309 -22.62 -43.53 1.46
CA PRO A 309 -22.65 -43.19 0.04
C PRO A 309 -23.23 -41.80 -0.25
N SER A 310 -24.13 -41.32 0.59
CA SER A 310 -24.73 -39.99 0.50
C SER A 310 -23.73 -38.82 0.74
N SER A 311 -22.57 -39.11 1.37
CA SER A 311 -21.51 -38.15 1.56
C SER A 311 -20.80 -37.77 0.27
N LEU A 312 -20.74 -38.67 -0.71
CA LEU A 312 -20.16 -38.38 -2.02
C LEU A 312 -21.11 -37.46 -2.82
N LEU A 313 -20.71 -36.23 -3.08
CA LEU A 313 -21.48 -35.28 -3.89
C LEU A 313 -21.26 -35.45 -5.38
N LEU A 314 -19.99 -35.62 -5.79
CA LEU A 314 -19.59 -35.78 -7.18
C LEU A 314 -18.22 -36.46 -7.28
N ARG A 315 -17.99 -37.09 -8.42
CA ARG A 315 -16.67 -37.54 -8.85
C ARG A 315 -16.43 -37.03 -10.26
N GLU A 316 -15.26 -36.42 -10.50
CA GLU A 316 -14.88 -35.88 -11.82
C GLU A 316 -13.36 -35.95 -11.96
N GLU A 317 -12.89 -36.61 -13.03
CA GLU A 317 -11.48 -36.93 -13.24
C GLU A 317 -10.85 -37.68 -12.03
N ALA A 318 -9.73 -37.18 -11.52
CA ALA A 318 -9.05 -37.73 -10.34
C ALA A 318 -9.60 -37.22 -9.00
N TYR A 319 -10.75 -36.58 -8.98
CA TYR A 319 -11.27 -35.95 -7.76
C TYR A 319 -12.62 -36.51 -7.32
N SER A 320 -12.73 -36.76 -6.04
CA SER A 320 -13.97 -37.06 -5.33
C SER A 320 -14.30 -35.96 -4.33
N LEU A 321 -15.50 -35.39 -4.38
CA LEU A 321 -15.95 -34.35 -3.47
C LEU A 321 -16.93 -34.93 -2.44
N TYR A 322 -16.53 -34.85 -1.18
CA TYR A 322 -17.33 -35.34 -0.06
C TYR A 322 -17.94 -34.19 0.74
N LEU A 323 -19.14 -34.42 1.27
CA LEU A 323 -19.80 -33.59 2.26
C LEU A 323 -19.78 -34.31 3.61
N LEU A 324 -19.14 -33.69 4.60
CA LEU A 324 -18.97 -34.24 5.94
C LEU A 324 -19.65 -33.34 6.97
N ARG A 325 -20.14 -33.92 8.06
CA ARG A 325 -20.41 -33.22 9.32
C ARG A 325 -19.18 -33.35 10.23
N GLY A 326 -18.84 -32.32 11.01
CA GLY A 326 -17.60 -32.28 11.79
C GLY A 326 -17.40 -33.48 12.73
N GLU A 327 -18.45 -34.03 13.28
CA GLU A 327 -18.40 -35.21 14.20
C GLU A 327 -18.43 -36.57 13.47
N GLN A 328 -18.69 -36.59 12.16
CA GLN A 328 -18.88 -37.81 11.37
C GLN A 328 -17.56 -38.59 11.16
N SER A 329 -16.42 -37.87 11.01
CA SER A 329 -15.11 -38.48 10.86
C SER A 329 -14.03 -37.58 11.48
N PRO A 330 -13.65 -37.82 12.75
CA PRO A 330 -12.63 -37.04 13.44
C PRO A 330 -11.27 -37.08 12.73
N CYS A 331 -10.92 -38.19 12.09
CA CYS A 331 -9.69 -38.35 11.32
C CYS A 331 -9.64 -37.42 10.12
N LEU A 332 -10.72 -37.40 9.31
CA LEU A 332 -10.82 -36.53 8.13
C LEU A 332 -10.86 -35.05 8.53
N LEU A 333 -11.57 -34.72 9.62
CA LEU A 333 -11.60 -33.36 10.15
C LEU A 333 -10.23 -32.90 10.65
N HIS A 334 -9.47 -33.78 11.33
CA HIS A 334 -8.11 -33.50 11.75
C HIS A 334 -7.21 -33.17 10.56
N GLU A 335 -7.20 -34.04 9.52
CA GLU A 335 -6.39 -33.81 8.33
C GLU A 335 -6.83 -32.57 7.54
N LEU A 336 -8.14 -32.28 7.50
CA LEU A 336 -8.65 -31.05 6.91
C LEU A 336 -8.15 -29.81 7.68
N GLY A 337 -8.15 -29.85 9.01
CA GLY A 337 -7.62 -28.79 9.87
C GLY A 337 -6.12 -28.57 9.66
N ARG A 338 -5.35 -29.65 9.51
CA ARG A 338 -3.91 -29.61 9.19
C ARG A 338 -3.67 -28.98 7.81
N THR A 339 -4.42 -29.44 6.81
CA THR A 339 -4.32 -28.93 5.43
C THR A 339 -4.71 -27.45 5.33
N ARG A 340 -5.71 -27.00 6.11
CA ARG A 340 -6.08 -25.58 6.22
C ARG A 340 -4.90 -24.75 6.74
N GLU A 341 -4.38 -25.11 7.90
CA GLU A 341 -3.28 -24.37 8.54
C GLU A 341 -2.04 -24.34 7.64
N LEU A 342 -1.68 -25.47 7.00
CA LEU A 342 -0.59 -25.54 6.03
C LEU A 342 -0.81 -24.52 4.89
N THR A 343 -1.99 -24.56 4.26
CA THR A 343 -2.32 -23.73 3.09
C THR A 343 -2.34 -22.24 3.45
N PHE A 344 -2.92 -21.88 4.58
CA PHE A 344 -3.04 -20.50 5.02
C PHE A 344 -1.69 -19.89 5.42
N ARG A 345 -0.80 -20.66 6.06
CA ARG A 345 0.57 -20.17 6.36
C ARG A 345 1.36 -19.81 5.10
N GLU A 346 1.19 -20.55 4.02
CA GLU A 346 1.89 -20.25 2.75
C GLU A 346 1.43 -18.94 2.11
N THR A 347 0.22 -18.48 2.43
CA THR A 347 -0.31 -17.19 1.96
C THR A 347 -0.06 -16.03 2.95
N GLY A 348 0.63 -16.29 4.06
CA GLY A 348 0.87 -15.30 5.10
C GLY A 348 -0.33 -15.11 6.02
N GLU A 349 -1.23 -16.09 6.06
CA GLU A 349 -2.42 -16.16 6.91
C GLU A 349 -2.28 -17.34 7.89
N GLY A 350 -3.31 -17.62 8.68
CA GLY A 350 -3.35 -18.79 9.55
C GLY A 350 -3.34 -18.46 11.03
N THR A 351 -3.66 -19.49 11.83
CA THR A 351 -3.83 -19.35 13.28
C THR A 351 -2.52 -19.43 14.06
N GLY A 352 -1.44 -19.91 13.43
CA GLY A 352 -0.18 -20.24 14.10
C GLY A 352 -0.27 -21.49 14.99
N LYS A 353 -1.43 -22.18 15.04
CA LYS A 353 -1.66 -23.42 15.79
C LYS A 353 -1.28 -24.65 14.95
N PRO A 354 -1.09 -25.84 15.57
CA PRO A 354 -0.84 -27.07 14.82
C PRO A 354 -1.94 -27.45 13.81
N LEU A 355 -3.18 -27.03 14.07
CA LEU A 355 -4.39 -27.29 13.30
C LEU A 355 -5.26 -26.03 13.26
N ASP A 356 -5.85 -25.70 12.10
CA ASP A 356 -6.93 -24.72 11.99
C ASP A 356 -8.27 -25.41 12.21
N LEU A 357 -8.60 -25.61 13.49
CA LEU A 357 -9.90 -26.10 13.94
C LEU A 357 -10.43 -25.18 15.05
N ASP A 358 -11.72 -24.93 15.01
CA ASP A 358 -12.45 -24.14 15.99
C ASP A 358 -13.76 -24.85 16.41
N GLU A 359 -14.52 -24.26 17.35
CA GLU A 359 -15.78 -24.83 17.82
C GLU A 359 -16.86 -24.89 16.72
N TYR A 360 -16.79 -24.03 15.70
CA TYR A 360 -17.73 -24.03 14.58
C TYR A 360 -17.55 -25.26 13.69
N ASP A 361 -16.37 -25.89 13.67
CA ASP A 361 -16.11 -27.06 12.85
C ASP A 361 -17.00 -28.25 13.22
N LYS A 362 -17.46 -28.34 14.48
CA LYS A 362 -18.40 -29.35 14.93
C LYS A 362 -19.83 -29.11 14.48
N ARG A 363 -20.19 -27.85 14.19
CA ARG A 363 -21.55 -27.41 13.90
C ARG A 363 -21.83 -27.22 12.40
N TYR A 364 -20.77 -27.13 11.62
CA TYR A 364 -20.80 -26.84 10.18
C TYR A 364 -20.66 -28.14 9.38
N PHE A 365 -21.06 -28.05 8.13
CA PHE A 365 -20.68 -29.02 7.11
C PHE A 365 -19.34 -28.65 6.51
N HIS A 366 -18.62 -29.66 6.01
CA HIS A 366 -17.35 -29.52 5.34
C HIS A 366 -17.43 -30.14 3.95
N LEU A 367 -17.14 -29.34 2.92
CA LEU A 367 -16.77 -29.88 1.63
C LEU A 367 -15.30 -30.27 1.69
N MET A 368 -14.99 -31.50 1.36
CA MET A 368 -13.65 -32.05 1.28
C MET A 368 -13.42 -32.56 -0.14
N LEU A 369 -12.53 -31.91 -0.88
CA LEU A 369 -12.10 -32.34 -2.19
C LEU A 369 -10.90 -33.26 -2.02
N TRP A 370 -11.08 -34.53 -2.35
CA TRP A 370 -10.07 -35.58 -2.27
C TRP A 370 -9.50 -35.85 -3.66
N ASN A 371 -8.19 -35.95 -3.78
CA ASN A 371 -7.52 -36.43 -4.99
C ASN A 371 -7.34 -37.94 -4.87
N ASP A 372 -8.07 -38.70 -5.68
CA ASP A 372 -8.07 -40.17 -5.68
C ASP A 372 -6.74 -40.76 -6.16
N ALA A 373 -5.95 -40.01 -6.94
CA ALA A 373 -4.64 -40.48 -7.46
C ALA A 373 -3.51 -40.24 -6.48
N GLU A 374 -3.51 -39.08 -5.81
CA GLU A 374 -2.45 -38.68 -4.86
C GLU A 374 -2.81 -39.03 -3.41
N HIS A 375 -4.02 -39.54 -3.18
CA HIS A 375 -4.56 -39.93 -1.88
C HIS A 375 -4.42 -38.85 -0.81
N GLU A 376 -4.79 -37.59 -1.17
CA GLU A 376 -4.70 -36.46 -0.26
C GLU A 376 -5.85 -35.45 -0.47
N ILE A 377 -6.06 -34.59 0.54
CA ILE A 377 -7.02 -33.49 0.45
C ILE A 377 -6.45 -32.41 -0.46
N ALA A 378 -7.13 -32.15 -1.59
CA ALA A 378 -6.77 -31.10 -2.55
C ALA A 378 -7.39 -29.74 -2.20
N GLY A 379 -8.54 -29.74 -1.52
CA GLY A 379 -9.23 -28.49 -1.17
C GLY A 379 -10.41 -28.70 -0.23
N GLY A 380 -11.03 -27.61 0.19
CA GLY A 380 -12.17 -27.68 1.09
C GLY A 380 -12.93 -26.36 1.25
N TYR A 381 -14.11 -26.48 1.83
CA TYR A 381 -14.96 -25.35 2.22
C TYR A 381 -15.74 -25.70 3.50
N ARG A 382 -16.02 -24.70 4.33
CA ARG A 382 -16.90 -24.84 5.50
C ARG A 382 -18.23 -24.17 5.21
N LEU A 383 -19.35 -24.89 5.46
CA LEU A 383 -20.71 -24.48 5.12
C LEU A 383 -21.59 -24.46 6.38
N GLY A 384 -22.11 -23.30 6.74
CA GLY A 384 -23.03 -23.13 7.87
C GLY A 384 -24.45 -22.84 7.41
N VAL A 385 -25.41 -23.71 7.73
CA VAL A 385 -26.84 -23.49 7.44
C VAL A 385 -27.39 -22.51 8.46
N VAL A 386 -27.49 -21.24 8.09
CA VAL A 386 -27.84 -20.14 9.00
C VAL A 386 -29.14 -20.34 9.74
N PRO A 387 -30.27 -20.81 9.11
CA PRO A 387 -31.51 -21.09 9.82
C PRO A 387 -31.35 -22.11 10.95
N GLU A 388 -30.54 -23.16 10.73
CA GLU A 388 -30.30 -24.19 11.75
C GLU A 388 -29.44 -23.64 12.89
N LEU A 389 -28.34 -22.96 12.54
CA LEU A 389 -27.40 -22.39 13.50
C LEU A 389 -28.06 -21.34 14.39
N THR A 390 -28.83 -20.43 13.79
CA THR A 390 -29.50 -19.37 14.57
C THR A 390 -30.61 -19.91 15.45
N ARG A 391 -31.32 -20.96 15.02
CA ARG A 391 -32.34 -21.62 15.83
C ARG A 391 -31.73 -22.33 17.05
N MET A 392 -30.57 -23.01 16.86
CA MET A 392 -29.95 -23.82 17.92
C MET A 392 -29.06 -23.02 18.86
N TYR A 393 -28.33 -22.04 18.32
CA TYR A 393 -27.26 -21.33 19.04
C TYR A 393 -27.42 -19.82 19.03
N GLY A 394 -28.52 -19.29 18.46
CA GLY A 394 -28.66 -17.85 18.24
C GLY A 394 -27.70 -17.30 17.14
N PRO A 395 -27.69 -16.01 16.93
CA PRO A 395 -26.80 -15.36 15.94
C PRO A 395 -25.31 -15.69 16.12
N GLU A 396 -24.86 -15.90 17.35
CA GLU A 396 -23.45 -16.25 17.68
C GLU A 396 -23.08 -17.68 17.23
N GLY A 397 -24.05 -18.52 16.87
CA GLY A 397 -23.83 -19.80 16.22
C GLY A 397 -23.25 -19.70 14.81
N VAL A 398 -23.37 -18.53 14.19
CA VAL A 398 -22.85 -18.23 12.84
C VAL A 398 -21.41 -17.70 12.94
N TYR A 399 -20.46 -18.36 12.26
CA TYR A 399 -19.03 -17.98 12.31
C TYR A 399 -18.79 -16.51 11.95
N SER A 400 -19.43 -16.03 10.90
CA SER A 400 -19.31 -14.62 10.49
C SER A 400 -19.66 -13.63 11.60
N SER A 401 -20.46 -14.05 12.62
CA SER A 401 -20.76 -13.21 13.80
C SER A 401 -19.54 -13.00 14.72
N SER A 402 -18.53 -13.86 14.65
CA SER A 402 -17.26 -13.64 15.37
C SER A 402 -16.45 -12.47 14.81
N LEU A 403 -16.60 -12.16 13.52
CA LEU A 403 -15.88 -11.11 12.81
C LEU A 403 -16.72 -9.83 12.62
N PHE A 404 -18.03 -9.98 12.46
CA PHE A 404 -18.96 -8.90 12.15
C PHE A 404 -20.06 -8.78 13.21
N ARG A 405 -20.55 -7.56 13.40
CA ARG A 405 -21.75 -7.28 14.19
C ARG A 405 -22.92 -7.16 13.22
N PHE A 406 -23.95 -7.96 13.44
CA PHE A 406 -25.17 -7.95 12.65
C PHE A 406 -26.28 -7.21 13.41
N ASP A 407 -27.02 -6.35 12.71
CA ASP A 407 -28.32 -5.91 13.18
C ASP A 407 -29.28 -7.11 13.18
N PRO A 408 -30.12 -7.30 14.20
CA PRO A 408 -31.11 -8.39 14.22
C PRO A 408 -32.03 -8.45 12.99
N ALA A 409 -32.24 -7.32 12.31
CA ALA A 409 -33.00 -7.28 11.06
C ALA A 409 -32.32 -8.05 9.92
N PHE A 410 -31.00 -8.23 9.96
CA PHE A 410 -30.28 -9.00 8.96
C PHE A 410 -30.76 -10.45 8.91
N PHE A 411 -30.79 -11.15 10.04
CA PHE A 411 -31.22 -12.55 10.10
C PHE A 411 -32.72 -12.74 9.83
N ARG A 412 -33.56 -11.74 10.17
CA ARG A 412 -34.97 -11.75 9.81
C ARG A 412 -35.18 -11.66 8.30
N ARG A 413 -34.40 -10.82 7.62
CA ARG A 413 -34.54 -10.56 6.18
C ARG A 413 -33.76 -11.54 5.30
N TYR A 414 -32.58 -11.90 5.72
CA TYR A 414 -31.61 -12.70 4.95
C TYR A 414 -31.30 -14.05 5.63
N GLY A 415 -32.15 -14.50 6.54
CA GLY A 415 -31.92 -15.72 7.33
C GLY A 415 -31.83 -17.00 6.51
N GLN A 416 -32.43 -17.06 5.32
CA GLN A 416 -32.33 -18.22 4.41
C GLN A 416 -30.99 -18.22 3.69
N SER A 417 -29.90 -18.28 4.47
CA SER A 417 -28.53 -18.12 4.00
C SER A 417 -27.66 -19.32 4.33
N LEU A 418 -26.57 -19.42 3.58
CA LEU A 418 -25.42 -20.27 3.85
C LEU A 418 -24.22 -19.41 4.20
N ASP A 419 -23.64 -19.58 5.39
CA ASP A 419 -22.39 -18.94 5.81
C ASP A 419 -21.22 -19.78 5.31
N LEU A 420 -20.38 -19.17 4.47
CA LEU A 420 -19.24 -19.79 3.80
C LEU A 420 -17.93 -19.35 4.43
N GLY A 421 -17.08 -20.30 4.76
CA GLY A 421 -15.76 -19.99 5.31
C GLY A 421 -14.74 -21.07 5.03
N ARG A 422 -13.49 -20.80 5.45
CA ARG A 422 -12.37 -21.74 5.32
C ARG A 422 -12.20 -22.31 3.91
N ALA A 423 -12.38 -21.45 2.90
CA ALA A 423 -12.13 -21.79 1.50
C ALA A 423 -10.64 -22.06 1.31
N LEU A 424 -10.30 -23.25 0.87
CA LEU A 424 -8.90 -23.60 0.57
C LEU A 424 -8.80 -24.44 -0.71
N VAL A 425 -7.72 -24.23 -1.44
CA VAL A 425 -7.14 -25.14 -2.43
C VAL A 425 -5.66 -25.22 -2.11
N ARG A 426 -5.14 -26.44 -1.90
CA ARG A 426 -3.70 -26.62 -1.56
C ARG A 426 -2.83 -26.03 -2.66
N PRO A 427 -1.65 -25.47 -2.32
CA PRO A 427 -0.77 -24.75 -3.26
C PRO A 427 -0.43 -25.54 -4.54
N ASN A 428 -0.20 -26.84 -4.40
CA ASN A 428 0.10 -27.71 -5.55
C ASN A 428 -1.04 -27.78 -6.58
N TYR A 429 -2.28 -27.51 -6.16
CA TYR A 429 -3.49 -27.54 -6.97
C TYR A 429 -3.99 -26.16 -7.40
N GLN A 430 -3.36 -25.07 -6.95
CA GLN A 430 -3.83 -23.70 -7.27
C GLN A 430 -3.57 -23.27 -8.71
N ARG A 431 -2.67 -23.98 -9.43
CA ARG A 431 -2.39 -23.69 -10.85
C ARG A 431 -3.46 -24.22 -11.78
N ASP A 432 -4.25 -25.18 -11.31
CA ASP A 432 -5.40 -25.75 -12.02
C ASP A 432 -6.70 -25.07 -11.56
N PHE A 433 -7.61 -24.81 -12.49
CA PHE A 433 -8.90 -24.23 -12.18
C PHE A 433 -9.92 -25.26 -11.70
N LEU A 434 -9.70 -26.55 -11.96
CA LEU A 434 -10.64 -27.63 -11.72
C LEU A 434 -10.96 -27.81 -10.22
N PRO A 435 -10.00 -27.85 -9.29
CA PRO A 435 -10.30 -27.99 -7.85
C PRO A 435 -11.25 -26.92 -7.33
N LEU A 436 -11.03 -25.67 -7.67
CA LEU A 436 -11.91 -24.57 -7.25
C LEU A 436 -13.30 -24.67 -7.91
N LEU A 437 -13.35 -25.07 -9.18
CA LEU A 437 -14.62 -25.31 -9.89
C LEU A 437 -15.45 -26.42 -9.21
N LEU A 438 -14.80 -27.53 -8.82
CA LEU A 438 -15.45 -28.65 -8.15
C LEU A 438 -16.00 -28.27 -6.78
N LEU A 439 -15.26 -27.47 -6.01
CA LEU A 439 -15.77 -26.92 -4.75
C LEU A 439 -17.02 -26.06 -4.97
N TRP A 440 -17.05 -25.21 -5.99
CA TRP A 440 -18.25 -24.43 -6.34
C TRP A 440 -19.40 -25.30 -6.85
N LYS A 441 -19.14 -26.36 -7.63
CA LYS A 441 -20.16 -27.36 -7.98
C LYS A 441 -20.71 -28.05 -6.72
N GLY A 442 -19.85 -28.29 -5.72
CA GLY A 442 -20.26 -28.85 -4.42
C GLY A 442 -21.19 -27.93 -3.64
N ILE A 443 -20.84 -26.63 -3.53
CA ILE A 443 -21.72 -25.62 -2.92
C ILE A 443 -23.07 -25.61 -3.65
N ALA A 444 -23.08 -25.61 -4.98
CA ALA A 444 -24.27 -25.61 -5.78
C ALA A 444 -25.15 -26.86 -5.54
N ARG A 445 -24.54 -28.06 -5.49
CA ARG A 445 -25.26 -29.30 -5.15
C ARG A 445 -25.84 -29.30 -3.74
N PHE A 446 -25.08 -28.70 -2.78
CA PHE A 446 -25.58 -28.51 -1.42
C PHE A 446 -26.83 -27.60 -1.41
N VAL A 447 -26.79 -26.47 -2.10
CA VAL A 447 -27.91 -25.53 -2.23
C VAL A 447 -29.13 -26.20 -2.88
N LEU A 448 -28.92 -27.01 -3.93
CA LEU A 448 -30.00 -27.75 -4.58
C LEU A 448 -30.65 -28.77 -3.65
N ARG A 449 -29.92 -29.38 -2.70
CA ARG A 449 -30.44 -30.25 -1.64
C ARG A 449 -31.16 -29.49 -0.51
N HIS A 450 -30.88 -28.18 -0.39
CA HIS A 450 -31.45 -27.27 0.62
C HIS A 450 -32.16 -26.10 -0.07
N PRO A 451 -33.28 -26.33 -0.72
CA PRO A 451 -33.89 -25.38 -1.65
C PRO A 451 -34.44 -24.10 -1.02
N SER A 452 -34.50 -24.01 0.29
CA SER A 452 -34.81 -22.76 1.02
C SER A 452 -33.66 -21.79 1.07
N ILE A 453 -32.43 -22.24 0.84
CA ILE A 453 -31.25 -21.37 0.83
C ILE A 453 -31.28 -20.48 -0.41
N ARG A 454 -31.34 -19.18 -0.19
CA ARG A 454 -31.34 -18.14 -1.21
C ARG A 454 -30.04 -17.37 -1.25
N TYR A 455 -29.44 -17.09 -0.09
CA TYR A 455 -28.31 -16.21 0.02
C TYR A 455 -27.04 -16.96 0.41
N LEU A 456 -25.90 -16.50 -0.11
CA LEU A 456 -24.60 -16.91 0.37
C LEU A 456 -23.90 -15.69 0.97
N PHE A 457 -23.24 -15.87 2.09
CA PHE A 457 -22.36 -14.84 2.62
C PHE A 457 -21.15 -15.46 3.33
N GLY A 458 -20.16 -14.64 3.64
CA GLY A 458 -19.01 -15.05 4.42
C GLY A 458 -17.84 -14.09 4.29
N PRO A 459 -16.80 -14.27 5.10
CA PRO A 459 -15.56 -13.50 4.98
C PRO A 459 -14.74 -13.96 3.79
N VAL A 460 -14.19 -13.00 3.05
CA VAL A 460 -13.13 -13.22 2.06
C VAL A 460 -11.93 -12.38 2.46
N SER A 461 -10.80 -13.04 2.65
CA SER A 461 -9.64 -12.46 3.30
C SER A 461 -8.64 -11.86 2.33
N LEU A 462 -7.95 -10.82 2.79
CA LEU A 462 -6.73 -10.24 2.24
C LEU A 462 -5.65 -10.41 3.32
N SER A 463 -4.49 -10.93 3.00
CA SER A 463 -3.39 -11.04 3.96
C SER A 463 -2.91 -9.64 4.41
N LEU A 464 -2.72 -9.45 5.72
CA LEU A 464 -2.13 -8.23 6.28
C LEU A 464 -0.64 -8.08 5.99
N ASP A 465 0.01 -9.08 5.40
CA ASP A 465 1.36 -8.97 4.87
C ASP A 465 1.44 -8.07 3.62
N ALA A 466 0.31 -7.83 2.96
CA ALA A 466 0.23 -6.85 1.89
C ALA A 466 0.43 -5.42 2.45
N SER A 467 1.00 -4.54 1.63
CA SER A 467 1.20 -3.15 2.04
C SER A 467 -0.14 -2.46 2.37
N ASP A 468 -0.13 -1.54 3.34
CA ASP A 468 -1.32 -0.75 3.70
C ASP A 468 -1.93 -0.02 2.49
N VAL A 469 -1.08 0.38 1.55
CA VAL A 469 -1.52 0.99 0.28
C VAL A 469 -2.34 0.01 -0.54
N SER A 470 -1.85 -1.23 -0.72
CA SER A 470 -2.55 -2.25 -1.49
C SER A 470 -3.86 -2.65 -0.83
N LEU A 471 -3.84 -2.87 0.48
CA LEU A 471 -5.06 -3.17 1.25
C LEU A 471 -6.09 -2.05 1.08
N ARG A 472 -5.67 -0.80 1.19
CA ARG A 472 -6.56 0.34 1.03
C ARG A 472 -7.10 0.48 -0.39
N LEU A 473 -6.27 0.31 -1.41
CA LEU A 473 -6.73 0.37 -2.81
C LEU A 473 -7.78 -0.70 -3.11
N VAL A 474 -7.55 -1.93 -2.63
CA VAL A 474 -8.51 -3.02 -2.81
C VAL A 474 -9.81 -2.76 -2.06
N THR A 475 -9.74 -2.34 -0.79
CA THR A 475 -10.94 -2.08 0.02
C THR A 475 -11.76 -0.91 -0.52
N GLU A 476 -11.12 0.18 -0.94
CA GLU A 476 -11.80 1.34 -1.52
C GLU A 476 -12.43 1.01 -2.89
N TYR A 477 -11.74 0.21 -3.71
CA TYR A 477 -12.33 -0.30 -4.95
C TYR A 477 -13.56 -1.16 -4.67
N LEU A 478 -13.44 -2.15 -3.78
CA LEU A 478 -14.53 -3.06 -3.45
C LEU A 478 -15.73 -2.29 -2.86
N ALA A 479 -15.51 -1.39 -1.94
CA ALA A 479 -16.55 -0.56 -1.34
C ALA A 479 -17.19 0.38 -2.38
N GLY A 480 -16.41 0.94 -3.30
CA GLY A 480 -16.91 1.88 -4.31
C GLY A 480 -17.68 1.21 -5.45
N GLN A 481 -17.20 0.06 -5.94
CA GLN A 481 -17.75 -0.60 -7.12
C GLN A 481 -18.75 -1.72 -6.78
N HIS A 482 -18.62 -2.32 -5.59
CA HIS A 482 -19.41 -3.47 -5.17
C HIS A 482 -20.05 -3.30 -3.78
N GLY A 483 -19.98 -2.11 -3.20
CA GLY A 483 -20.64 -1.78 -1.92
C GLY A 483 -22.17 -1.90 -2.00
N SER A 484 -22.79 -2.19 -0.86
CA SER A 484 -24.25 -2.20 -0.72
C SER A 484 -24.67 -1.33 0.46
N PRO A 485 -25.17 -0.10 0.23
CA PRO A 485 -25.60 0.79 1.31
C PRO A 485 -26.67 0.17 2.23
N GLU A 486 -27.46 -0.75 1.71
CA GLU A 486 -28.46 -1.48 2.49
C GLU A 486 -27.79 -2.43 3.49
N LEU A 487 -26.86 -3.26 3.03
CA LEU A 487 -26.12 -4.19 3.87
C LEU A 487 -25.17 -3.46 4.84
N GLU A 488 -24.57 -2.37 4.43
CA GLU A 488 -23.68 -1.54 5.28
C GLU A 488 -24.41 -0.97 6.52
N ARG A 489 -25.73 -0.78 6.45
CA ARG A 489 -26.53 -0.37 7.61
C ARG A 489 -26.75 -1.51 8.60
N LEU A 490 -26.75 -2.74 8.12
CA LEU A 490 -27.07 -3.94 8.90
C LEU A 490 -25.82 -4.67 9.42
N ILE A 491 -24.63 -4.39 8.84
CA ILE A 491 -23.43 -5.17 9.12
C ILE A 491 -22.24 -4.22 9.34
N ARG A 492 -21.47 -4.47 10.39
CA ARG A 492 -20.25 -3.72 10.71
C ARG A 492 -19.15 -4.66 11.16
N GLY A 493 -17.92 -4.42 10.73
CA GLY A 493 -16.75 -5.14 11.26
C GLY A 493 -16.58 -4.90 12.76
N ARG A 494 -16.29 -5.93 13.53
CA ARG A 494 -16.00 -5.77 14.98
C ARG A 494 -14.73 -4.94 15.22
N LYS A 495 -13.74 -5.06 14.34
CA LYS A 495 -12.53 -4.21 14.30
C LYS A 495 -12.40 -3.61 12.90
N PRO A 496 -13.13 -2.54 12.59
CA PRO A 496 -13.10 -1.95 11.25
C PRO A 496 -11.73 -1.33 10.97
N LEU A 497 -11.38 -1.22 9.68
CA LEU A 497 -10.24 -0.40 9.27
C LEU A 497 -10.39 1.02 9.80
N SER A 498 -9.44 1.47 10.61
CA SER A 498 -9.45 2.85 11.08
C SER A 498 -9.12 3.78 9.91
N GLY A 499 -10.12 4.49 9.40
CA GLY A 499 -9.95 5.48 8.33
C GLY A 499 -9.16 6.74 8.73
N LYS A 500 -8.56 6.77 9.94
CA LYS A 500 -7.95 7.97 10.52
C LYS A 500 -6.55 8.33 9.99
N GLY A 501 -5.87 7.48 9.22
CA GLY A 501 -4.49 7.72 8.80
C GLY A 501 -4.33 8.56 7.53
N LEU A 502 -5.28 8.51 6.61
CA LEU A 502 -5.10 9.04 5.24
C LEU A 502 -6.18 10.05 4.79
N ALA A 503 -7.23 10.32 5.60
CA ALA A 503 -8.34 11.20 5.20
C ALA A 503 -7.89 12.63 4.80
N ASP A 504 -6.75 13.10 5.33
CA ASP A 504 -6.14 14.38 4.99
C ASP A 504 -4.76 14.24 4.31
N ALA A 505 -4.39 13.02 3.87
CA ALA A 505 -3.08 12.77 3.30
C ALA A 505 -3.00 13.17 1.82
N PRO A 506 -1.86 13.71 1.39
CA PRO A 506 -1.56 13.85 -0.03
C PRO A 506 -1.58 12.45 -0.69
N GLY A 507 -2.46 12.25 -1.68
CA GLY A 507 -2.70 10.93 -2.30
C GLY A 507 -4.16 10.47 -2.24
N GLU A 508 -4.98 11.13 -1.42
CA GLU A 508 -6.43 10.87 -1.32
C GLU A 508 -7.14 11.00 -2.67
N ALA A 509 -6.66 11.89 -3.53
CA ALA A 509 -7.19 12.06 -4.88
C ALA A 509 -7.13 10.75 -5.68
N PHE A 510 -5.99 10.04 -5.64
CA PHE A 510 -5.83 8.77 -6.34
C PHE A 510 -6.76 7.68 -5.75
N ILE A 511 -6.79 7.55 -4.44
CA ILE A 511 -7.63 6.58 -3.73
C ILE A 511 -9.12 6.81 -4.05
N ARG A 512 -9.55 8.07 -4.02
CA ARG A 512 -10.92 8.46 -4.39
C ARG A 512 -11.25 8.11 -5.83
N SER A 513 -10.33 8.33 -6.75
CA SER A 513 -10.50 7.96 -8.15
C SER A 513 -10.62 6.45 -8.33
N VAL A 514 -9.85 5.64 -7.58
CA VAL A 514 -9.99 4.17 -7.58
C VAL A 514 -11.37 3.76 -7.05
N ARG A 515 -11.84 4.36 -5.97
CA ARG A 515 -13.20 4.15 -5.44
C ARG A 515 -14.29 4.48 -6.48
N GLN A 516 -14.06 5.49 -7.31
CA GLN A 516 -14.98 5.92 -8.38
C GLN A 516 -14.88 5.09 -9.67
N GLY A 517 -14.03 4.06 -9.71
CA GLY A 517 -13.91 3.18 -10.88
C GLY A 517 -12.86 3.61 -11.89
N LEU A 518 -11.82 4.34 -11.46
CA LEU A 518 -10.67 4.69 -12.32
C LEU A 518 -10.05 3.47 -13.01
N LEU A 519 -10.05 2.35 -12.31
CA LEU A 519 -9.54 1.06 -12.79
C LEU A 519 -10.66 0.03 -12.73
N ASP A 520 -10.70 -0.88 -13.70
CA ASP A 520 -11.47 -2.09 -13.57
C ASP A 520 -10.75 -3.11 -12.66
N TYR A 521 -11.39 -4.22 -12.32
CA TYR A 521 -10.81 -5.26 -11.47
C TYR A 521 -9.46 -5.77 -12.00
N LYS A 522 -9.34 -5.94 -13.33
CA LYS A 522 -8.13 -6.45 -13.97
C LYS A 522 -6.98 -5.43 -13.90
N GLY A 523 -7.27 -4.15 -14.09
CA GLY A 523 -6.31 -3.06 -13.96
C GLY A 523 -5.82 -2.91 -12.52
N LEU A 524 -6.74 -3.01 -11.55
CA LEU A 524 -6.38 -2.98 -10.13
C LEU A 524 -5.52 -4.20 -9.74
N ASP A 525 -5.90 -5.42 -10.14
CA ASP A 525 -5.11 -6.63 -9.85
C ASP A 525 -3.69 -6.54 -10.42
N LYS A 526 -3.54 -6.02 -11.66
CA LYS A 526 -2.21 -5.77 -12.25
C LYS A 526 -1.40 -4.78 -11.42
N LEU A 527 -2.04 -3.69 -10.96
CA LEU A 527 -1.38 -2.69 -10.13
C LEU A 527 -0.92 -3.28 -8.79
N ILE A 528 -1.77 -4.07 -8.13
CA ILE A 528 -1.45 -4.75 -6.87
C ILE A 528 -0.31 -5.75 -7.08
N ARG A 529 -0.36 -6.61 -8.12
CA ARG A 529 0.73 -7.56 -8.44
C ARG A 529 2.07 -6.86 -8.62
N ALA A 530 2.07 -5.72 -9.27
CA ALA A 530 3.29 -4.94 -9.48
C ALA A 530 3.84 -4.33 -8.18
N GLN A 531 2.98 -4.08 -7.19
CA GLN A 531 3.39 -3.57 -5.86
C GLN A 531 3.79 -4.69 -4.89
N GLU A 532 3.12 -5.84 -4.95
CA GLU A 532 3.23 -6.95 -4.00
C GLU A 532 4.04 -8.12 -4.57
N GLN A 533 5.06 -7.85 -5.39
CA GLN A 533 6.02 -8.85 -5.92
C GLN A 533 5.33 -10.04 -6.61
N GLY A 534 4.26 -9.77 -7.37
CA GLY A 534 3.50 -10.78 -8.10
C GLY A 534 2.26 -11.31 -7.38
N ARG A 535 2.09 -11.05 -6.08
CA ARG A 535 0.87 -11.38 -5.35
C ARG A 535 -0.25 -10.42 -5.75
N GLY A 536 -1.34 -10.94 -6.28
CA GLY A 536 -2.50 -10.16 -6.69
C GLY A 536 -3.65 -10.21 -5.67
N ILE A 537 -4.80 -9.72 -6.10
CA ILE A 537 -6.04 -9.83 -5.32
C ILE A 537 -6.46 -11.32 -5.29
N PRO A 538 -6.83 -11.89 -4.13
CA PRO A 538 -7.25 -13.28 -4.02
C PRO A 538 -8.34 -13.65 -5.03
N ILE A 539 -8.17 -14.80 -5.67
CA ILE A 539 -9.05 -15.25 -6.77
C ILE A 539 -10.51 -15.39 -6.35
N LEU A 540 -10.76 -15.64 -5.06
CA LEU A 540 -12.11 -15.78 -4.52
C LEU A 540 -12.93 -14.50 -4.71
N PHE A 541 -12.36 -13.30 -4.53
CA PHE A 541 -13.07 -12.06 -4.83
C PHE A 541 -13.61 -12.06 -6.25
N LYS A 542 -12.78 -12.43 -7.23
CA LYS A 542 -13.20 -12.50 -8.64
C LYS A 542 -14.37 -13.45 -8.86
N HIS A 543 -14.37 -14.62 -8.19
CA HIS A 543 -15.44 -15.59 -8.31
C HIS A 543 -16.75 -15.08 -7.73
N TYR A 544 -16.72 -14.55 -6.52
CA TYR A 544 -17.90 -13.99 -5.89
C TYR A 544 -18.45 -12.77 -6.63
N LEU A 545 -17.57 -11.87 -7.10
CA LEU A 545 -18.01 -10.69 -7.86
C LEU A 545 -18.67 -11.07 -9.20
N LYS A 546 -18.22 -12.16 -9.85
CA LYS A 546 -18.89 -12.71 -11.04
C LYS A 546 -20.28 -13.27 -10.74
N LEU A 547 -20.54 -13.69 -9.52
CA LEU A 547 -21.87 -14.11 -9.05
C LEU A 547 -22.77 -12.93 -8.66
N GLY A 548 -22.31 -11.69 -8.84
CA GLY A 548 -23.03 -10.49 -8.39
C GLY A 548 -22.81 -10.15 -6.92
N GLY A 549 -21.71 -10.65 -6.34
CA GLY A 549 -21.33 -10.43 -4.94
C GLY A 549 -21.26 -8.96 -4.55
N ARG A 550 -21.77 -8.64 -3.35
CA ARG A 550 -21.77 -7.31 -2.75
C ARG A 550 -20.93 -7.30 -1.48
N ILE A 551 -20.30 -6.17 -1.21
CA ILE A 551 -19.47 -5.95 -0.02
C ILE A 551 -20.25 -5.08 0.97
N ALA A 552 -20.24 -5.44 2.25
CA ALA A 552 -20.93 -4.69 3.29
C ALA A 552 -19.99 -4.07 4.33
N ALA A 553 -18.93 -4.76 4.70
CA ALA A 553 -18.06 -4.34 5.79
C ALA A 553 -16.66 -4.95 5.65
N PHE A 554 -15.69 -4.36 6.38
CA PHE A 554 -14.35 -4.92 6.53
C PHE A 554 -14.02 -5.11 8.00
N HIS A 555 -13.29 -6.17 8.31
CA HIS A 555 -12.84 -6.53 9.65
C HIS A 555 -11.36 -6.89 9.65
N ARG A 556 -10.58 -6.34 10.59
CA ARG A 556 -9.18 -6.73 10.77
C ARG A 556 -9.07 -7.84 11.82
N ASP A 557 -8.69 -9.02 11.37
CA ASP A 557 -8.40 -10.16 12.24
C ASP A 557 -6.88 -10.34 12.43
N ALA A 558 -6.38 -9.84 13.57
CA ALA A 558 -4.97 -9.97 13.90
C ALA A 558 -4.60 -11.42 14.29
N SER A 559 -5.58 -12.24 14.69
CA SER A 559 -5.32 -13.63 15.09
C SER A 559 -5.12 -14.55 13.89
N PHE A 560 -5.63 -14.16 12.74
CA PHE A 560 -5.49 -14.88 11.47
C PHE A 560 -4.60 -14.14 10.46
N ASN A 561 -4.09 -12.97 10.83
CA ASN A 561 -3.32 -12.05 10.00
C ASN A 561 -4.08 -11.61 8.73
N THR A 562 -5.38 -11.34 8.85
CA THR A 562 -6.23 -11.00 7.71
C THR A 562 -7.01 -9.71 7.85
N LEU A 563 -7.35 -9.14 6.70
CA LEU A 563 -8.40 -8.16 6.53
C LEU A 563 -9.55 -8.83 5.79
N ASP A 564 -10.64 -9.10 6.50
CA ASP A 564 -11.80 -9.82 6.00
C ASP A 564 -12.84 -8.86 5.44
N ALA A 565 -13.23 -9.06 4.20
CA ALA A 565 -14.37 -8.40 3.59
C ALA A 565 -15.62 -9.27 3.78
N PHE A 566 -16.68 -8.72 4.35
CA PHE A 566 -17.99 -9.39 4.35
C PHE A 566 -18.57 -9.34 2.94
N LEU A 567 -18.70 -10.50 2.35
CA LEU A 567 -19.22 -10.67 1.00
C LEU A 567 -20.59 -11.36 1.06
N PHE A 568 -21.53 -10.86 0.23
CA PHE A 568 -22.92 -11.33 0.17
C PHE A 568 -23.35 -11.56 -1.27
N VAL A 569 -24.06 -12.65 -1.54
CA VAL A 569 -24.61 -13.01 -2.86
C VAL A 569 -26.08 -13.37 -2.72
N ASP A 570 -26.96 -12.76 -3.49
CA ASP A 570 -28.34 -13.20 -3.74
C ASP A 570 -28.31 -14.13 -4.96
N LEU A 571 -28.28 -15.46 -4.73
CA LEU A 571 -28.06 -16.45 -5.79
C LEU A 571 -29.05 -16.34 -6.95
N PRO A 572 -30.37 -16.17 -6.75
CA PRO A 572 -31.33 -15.98 -7.86
C PRO A 572 -31.01 -14.76 -8.75
N GLN A 573 -30.30 -13.76 -8.21
CA GLN A 573 -29.87 -12.56 -8.95
C GLN A 573 -28.53 -12.75 -9.66
N SER A 574 -27.86 -13.89 -9.46
CA SER A 574 -26.59 -14.19 -10.14
C SER A 574 -26.80 -14.38 -11.64
N PRO A 575 -25.78 -14.04 -12.48
CA PRO A 575 -25.86 -14.30 -13.91
C PRO A 575 -26.17 -15.78 -14.20
N GLU A 576 -27.18 -16.04 -15.02
CA GLU A 576 -27.68 -17.40 -15.32
C GLU A 576 -26.58 -18.33 -15.85
N ILE A 577 -25.62 -17.77 -16.61
CA ILE A 577 -24.47 -18.53 -17.13
C ILE A 577 -23.60 -19.08 -15.99
N MET A 578 -23.48 -18.37 -14.88
CA MET A 578 -22.75 -18.83 -13.71
C MET A 578 -23.50 -19.90 -12.94
N LEU A 579 -24.81 -19.72 -12.77
CA LEU A 579 -25.66 -20.74 -12.14
C LEU A 579 -25.67 -22.03 -12.97
N LYS A 580 -25.82 -21.94 -14.29
CA LYS A 580 -25.75 -23.10 -15.20
C LYS A 580 -24.40 -23.83 -15.09
N ARG A 581 -23.30 -23.09 -14.96
CA ARG A 581 -21.95 -23.64 -14.81
C ARG A 581 -21.80 -24.50 -13.55
N TYR A 582 -22.42 -24.09 -12.44
CA TYR A 582 -22.26 -24.78 -11.15
C TYR A 582 -23.38 -25.75 -10.84
N MET A 583 -24.63 -25.45 -11.20
CA MET A 583 -25.82 -26.23 -10.90
C MET A 583 -26.25 -27.19 -12.04
N GLY A 584 -25.67 -26.99 -13.26
CA GLY A 584 -26.21 -27.56 -14.49
C GLY A 584 -27.43 -26.77 -15.01
N ALA A 585 -27.80 -26.99 -16.27
CA ALA A 585 -28.89 -26.23 -16.92
C ALA A 585 -30.24 -26.42 -16.22
N ASP A 586 -30.60 -27.66 -15.89
CA ASP A 586 -31.89 -28.00 -15.26
C ASP A 586 -31.93 -27.56 -13.79
N GLY A 587 -30.81 -27.77 -13.06
CA GLY A 587 -30.70 -27.31 -11.67
C GLY A 587 -30.84 -25.80 -11.56
N ALA A 588 -30.19 -25.04 -12.43
CA ALA A 588 -30.28 -23.58 -12.45
C ALA A 588 -31.73 -23.12 -12.77
N ARG A 589 -32.39 -23.70 -13.78
CA ARG A 589 -33.76 -23.36 -14.12
C ARG A 589 -34.73 -23.63 -12.96
N GLY A 590 -34.66 -24.82 -12.37
CA GLY A 590 -35.53 -25.20 -11.25
C GLY A 590 -35.30 -24.35 -10.01
N TYR A 591 -34.01 -23.97 -9.74
CA TYR A 591 -33.67 -23.11 -8.63
C TYR A 591 -34.19 -21.68 -8.82
N ILE A 592 -33.96 -21.06 -10.00
CA ILE A 592 -34.45 -19.72 -10.32
C ILE A 592 -35.97 -19.66 -10.23
N ALA A 593 -36.66 -20.61 -10.87
CA ALA A 593 -38.12 -20.66 -10.85
C ALA A 593 -38.72 -20.70 -9.43
N ARG A 594 -38.07 -21.41 -8.51
CA ARG A 594 -38.50 -21.51 -7.10
C ARG A 594 -38.39 -20.19 -6.33
N HIS A 595 -37.42 -19.34 -6.69
CA HIS A 595 -37.13 -18.08 -6.03
C HIS A 595 -37.61 -16.85 -6.82
N ALA A 596 -38.33 -17.04 -7.92
CA ALA A 596 -38.89 -15.97 -8.74
C ALA A 596 -40.18 -15.34 -8.16
N SER A 597 -40.70 -15.89 -7.07
CA SER A 597 -41.93 -15.41 -6.38
C SER A 597 -41.60 -14.47 -5.22
#